data_744e4189baae985352d1861f44d9d820
#
_entry.id   744e4189baae985352d1861f44d9d820
#
_cell.length_a   1.000
_cell.length_b   1.000
_cell.length_c   1.000
_cell.angle_alpha   90.00
_cell.angle_beta   90.00
_cell.angle_gamma   90.00
#
_symmetry.space_group_name_H-M   'P 1'
#
loop_
_entity.id
_entity.type
_entity.pdbx_description
1 polymer ?
#
loop_
_entity_poly.entity_id
_entity_poly.type
_entity_poly.pdbx_seq_one_letter_code
_entity_poly.pdbx_strand_id
1 'polypeptide(L)'
;MDKNRFFRAIPKVDTLIEQCDSAGLFDRYGREITVDCIRERTEALREFIGKSEDETEIIRRTESLLPDIAAAAEKLFSPNLKPVVNATGTVLHTNLGRALISKKHAEHLMAIVSGYSNLEYDLEAGARGERYSHFEKLLCRITGAEAAMAVNNNAAAVMLTLSALCRGGEVPVSRGELVEIGGKFRVPDVMAQSGAIMVDLGTTNKTHLSDYEEAINDNTAALLKVHTSNFRVVGFTESVSVAELVELGNKHGLPVIEDIGSGVLIDLSKYGLTYEPTVQESIRAGAAIVCFSGDKLLGGPQAGIIVGRRDYIKKIKKHPLTRAFRIDKFTAAALELTLQEYLSEENAIRNIPVLRMLTQPPMEIRERAEKLAAMLKNVNARVEVVDCESQVGGGSMPLERLRSSAVAIKPNGMTTAAFEEALRRAERPVICRVQEDRALMDMRTVQPGETELIAAEVAGILGVK
;
A
#
# COMPACT_ATOMS: atom_id res chain seq x y z
N MET A 1 -17.91 -28.90 42.25
CA MET A 1 -16.47 -28.65 42.05
C MET A 1 -15.91 -27.80 43.21
N ASP A 2 -14.86 -28.23 43.92
CA ASP A 2 -14.20 -27.38 44.91
C ASP A 2 -13.21 -26.42 44.27
N LYS A 3 -13.68 -25.23 43.91
CA LYS A 3 -12.87 -24.18 43.27
C LYS A 3 -11.71 -23.70 44.18
N ASN A 4 -11.84 -23.81 45.52
CA ASN A 4 -10.79 -23.40 46.45
C ASN A 4 -9.49 -24.22 46.26
N ARG A 5 -9.61 -25.50 45.92
CA ARG A 5 -8.44 -26.36 45.59
C ARG A 5 -7.62 -25.79 44.43
N PHE A 6 -8.28 -25.32 43.38
CA PHE A 6 -7.61 -24.80 42.18
C PHE A 6 -7.02 -23.41 42.44
N PHE A 7 -7.69 -22.53 43.18
CA PHE A 7 -7.11 -21.25 43.60
C PHE A 7 -5.81 -21.42 44.40
N ARG A 8 -5.74 -22.46 45.26
CA ARG A 8 -4.52 -22.78 46.03
C ARG A 8 -3.40 -23.39 45.19
N ALA A 9 -3.74 -23.97 44.04
CA ALA A 9 -2.76 -24.56 43.12
C ALA A 9 -2.04 -23.50 42.25
N ILE A 10 -2.58 -22.26 42.20
CA ILE A 10 -1.89 -21.18 41.48
C ILE A 10 -0.57 -20.85 42.21
N PRO A 11 0.58 -20.89 41.52
CA PRO A 11 1.86 -20.52 42.10
C PRO A 11 1.84 -19.10 42.67
N LYS A 12 2.52 -18.89 43.79
CA LYS A 12 2.67 -17.53 44.36
C LYS A 12 3.46 -16.66 43.37
N VAL A 13 3.17 -15.35 43.40
CA VAL A 13 3.85 -14.38 42.52
C VAL A 13 5.37 -14.43 42.68
N ASP A 14 5.86 -14.55 43.92
CA ASP A 14 7.31 -14.65 44.17
C ASP A 14 7.91 -15.90 43.56
N THR A 15 7.24 -17.05 43.58
CA THR A 15 7.66 -18.27 42.93
C THR A 15 7.70 -18.12 41.38
N LEU A 16 6.70 -17.44 40.80
CA LEU A 16 6.66 -17.14 39.40
C LEU A 16 7.78 -16.15 38.97
N ILE A 17 8.12 -15.20 39.83
CA ILE A 17 9.24 -14.28 39.64
C ILE A 17 10.55 -15.08 39.56
N GLU A 18 10.81 -16.00 40.51
CA GLU A 18 12.02 -16.86 40.49
C GLU A 18 12.07 -17.77 39.26
N GLN A 19 10.93 -18.34 38.86
CA GLN A 19 10.83 -19.18 37.67
C GLN A 19 11.10 -18.37 36.37
N CYS A 20 10.54 -17.17 36.26
CA CYS A 20 10.76 -16.28 35.13
C CYS A 20 12.22 -15.81 35.03
N ASP A 21 12.85 -15.50 36.19
CA ASP A 21 14.26 -15.15 36.26
C ASP A 21 15.15 -16.31 35.82
N SER A 22 14.90 -17.49 36.36
CA SER A 22 15.62 -18.73 36.00
C SER A 22 15.44 -19.10 34.50
N ALA A 23 14.31 -18.74 33.90
CA ALA A 23 14.04 -18.92 32.49
C ALA A 23 14.64 -17.81 31.61
N GLY A 24 15.35 -16.83 32.17
CA GLY A 24 15.98 -15.72 31.44
C GLY A 24 15.01 -14.67 30.91
N LEU A 25 13.77 -14.63 31.39
CA LEU A 25 12.77 -13.69 30.89
C LEU A 25 13.07 -12.25 31.33
N PHE A 26 13.72 -12.04 32.49
CA PHE A 26 14.13 -10.72 32.94
C PHE A 26 15.25 -10.11 32.09
N ASP A 27 16.22 -10.92 31.67
CA ASP A 27 17.28 -10.48 30.77
C ASP A 27 16.73 -10.14 29.39
N ARG A 28 15.71 -10.88 28.94
CA ARG A 28 15.13 -10.77 27.60
C ARG A 28 14.13 -9.64 27.47
N TYR A 29 13.27 -9.45 28.48
CA TYR A 29 12.12 -8.54 28.40
C TYR A 29 12.11 -7.44 29.46
N GLY A 30 13.04 -7.47 30.42
CA GLY A 30 13.08 -6.60 31.59
C GLY A 30 12.17 -7.10 32.72
N ARG A 31 12.59 -6.77 33.97
CA ARG A 31 11.89 -7.24 35.17
C ARG A 31 10.46 -6.67 35.27
N GLU A 32 10.30 -5.37 35.02
CA GLU A 32 9.02 -4.66 35.19
C GLU A 32 7.93 -5.27 34.30
N ILE A 33 8.20 -5.40 33.03
CA ILE A 33 7.27 -5.95 32.03
C ILE A 33 6.94 -7.42 32.33
N THR A 34 7.95 -8.22 32.70
CA THR A 34 7.71 -9.63 33.05
C THR A 34 6.84 -9.77 34.29
N VAL A 35 7.04 -8.93 35.32
CA VAL A 35 6.18 -8.91 36.53
C VAL A 35 4.74 -8.49 36.21
N ASP A 36 4.54 -7.55 35.30
CA ASP A 36 3.21 -7.16 34.86
C ASP A 36 2.53 -8.30 34.07
N CYS A 37 3.24 -9.02 33.22
CA CYS A 37 2.72 -10.24 32.57
C CYS A 37 2.38 -11.34 33.59
N ILE A 38 3.18 -11.53 34.65
CA ILE A 38 2.87 -12.47 35.74
C ILE A 38 1.52 -12.11 36.39
N ARG A 39 1.33 -10.84 36.75
CA ARG A 39 0.09 -10.36 37.38
C ARG A 39 -1.10 -10.55 36.44
N GLU A 40 -0.98 -10.12 35.21
CA GLU A 40 -2.04 -10.22 34.18
C GLU A 40 -2.47 -11.68 33.95
N ARG A 41 -1.50 -12.58 33.70
CA ARG A 41 -1.82 -14.00 33.45
C ARG A 41 -2.35 -14.71 34.69
N THR A 42 -1.83 -14.39 35.86
CA THR A 42 -2.34 -14.94 37.12
C THR A 42 -3.79 -14.51 37.40
N GLU A 43 -4.13 -13.24 37.16
CA GLU A 43 -5.48 -12.74 37.31
C GLU A 43 -6.45 -13.35 36.31
N ALA A 44 -6.03 -13.43 35.02
CA ALA A 44 -6.82 -14.11 33.99
C ALA A 44 -7.10 -15.59 34.33
N LEU A 45 -6.10 -16.30 34.90
CA LEU A 45 -6.30 -17.67 35.38
C LEU A 45 -7.30 -17.73 36.55
N ARG A 46 -7.23 -16.78 37.51
CA ARG A 46 -8.20 -16.69 38.62
C ARG A 46 -9.61 -16.46 38.11
N GLU A 47 -9.80 -15.54 37.18
CA GLU A 47 -11.11 -15.29 36.57
C GLU A 47 -11.64 -16.54 35.84
N PHE A 48 -10.78 -17.25 35.14
CA PHE A 48 -11.14 -18.48 34.43
C PHE A 48 -11.61 -19.56 35.42
N ILE A 49 -10.86 -19.81 36.52
CA ILE A 49 -11.24 -20.75 37.58
C ILE A 49 -12.59 -20.37 38.20
N GLY A 50 -12.81 -19.06 38.40
CA GLY A 50 -14.08 -18.55 38.95
C GLY A 50 -15.31 -18.89 38.09
N LYS A 51 -15.14 -18.92 36.75
CA LYS A 51 -16.21 -19.09 35.76
C LYS A 51 -16.33 -20.52 35.24
N SER A 52 -15.23 -21.29 35.18
CA SER A 52 -15.18 -22.63 34.56
C SER A 52 -15.66 -23.72 35.55
N GLU A 53 -16.23 -24.78 34.97
CA GLU A 53 -16.53 -26.06 35.65
C GLU A 53 -15.72 -27.24 35.08
N ASP A 54 -14.83 -26.99 34.11
CA ASP A 54 -13.93 -27.96 33.48
C ASP A 54 -12.61 -28.08 34.26
N GLU A 55 -12.53 -29.08 35.12
CA GLU A 55 -11.33 -29.34 35.95
C GLU A 55 -10.09 -29.63 35.13
N THR A 56 -10.23 -30.33 33.99
CA THR A 56 -9.10 -30.73 33.12
C THR A 56 -8.48 -29.50 32.49
N GLU A 57 -9.31 -28.59 31.98
CA GLU A 57 -8.83 -27.34 31.37
C GLU A 57 -8.22 -26.40 32.42
N ILE A 58 -8.74 -26.35 33.66
CA ILE A 58 -8.14 -25.58 34.74
C ILE A 58 -6.74 -26.08 35.06
N ILE A 59 -6.56 -27.40 35.18
CA ILE A 59 -5.25 -28.00 35.48
C ILE A 59 -4.29 -27.65 34.35
N ARG A 60 -4.67 -27.88 33.10
CA ARG A 60 -3.86 -27.58 31.90
C ARG A 60 -3.39 -26.12 31.89
N ARG A 61 -4.28 -25.16 32.12
CA ARG A 61 -3.94 -23.73 32.17
C ARG A 61 -3.06 -23.34 33.36
N THR A 62 -3.20 -24.04 34.49
CA THR A 62 -2.32 -23.81 35.65
C THR A 62 -0.89 -24.29 35.33
N GLU A 63 -0.75 -25.44 34.67
CA GLU A 63 0.55 -26.00 34.26
C GLU A 63 1.18 -25.17 33.13
N SER A 64 0.39 -24.56 32.25
CA SER A 64 0.89 -23.71 31.17
C SER A 64 1.19 -22.26 31.58
N LEU A 65 1.03 -21.89 32.86
CA LEU A 65 1.10 -20.49 33.31
C LEU A 65 2.46 -19.83 33.00
N LEU A 66 3.59 -20.52 33.21
CA LEU A 66 4.91 -19.99 32.90
C LEU A 66 5.13 -19.81 31.37
N PRO A 67 4.84 -20.81 30.52
CA PRO A 67 4.78 -20.60 29.07
C PRO A 67 3.87 -19.46 28.62
N ASP A 68 2.68 -19.31 29.25
CA ASP A 68 1.74 -18.25 28.91
C ASP A 68 2.25 -16.85 29.30
N ILE A 69 2.99 -16.74 30.42
CA ILE A 69 3.69 -15.51 30.81
C ILE A 69 4.80 -15.19 29.80
N ALA A 70 5.60 -16.17 29.43
CA ALA A 70 6.66 -15.99 28.44
C ALA A 70 6.09 -15.54 27.09
N ALA A 71 5.01 -16.17 26.62
CA ALA A 71 4.33 -15.80 25.38
C ALA A 71 3.71 -14.38 25.45
N ALA A 72 3.19 -13.97 26.62
CA ALA A 72 2.68 -12.62 26.81
C ALA A 72 3.80 -11.58 26.74
N ALA A 73 4.91 -11.83 27.40
CA ALA A 73 6.09 -10.96 27.34
C ALA A 73 6.66 -10.88 25.91
N GLU A 74 6.85 -12.01 25.24
CA GLU A 74 7.27 -12.07 23.82
C GLU A 74 6.38 -11.26 22.93
N LYS A 75 5.05 -11.37 23.11
CA LYS A 75 4.06 -10.62 22.32
C LYS A 75 4.18 -9.11 22.48
N LEU A 76 4.53 -8.60 23.67
CA LEU A 76 4.75 -7.17 23.89
C LEU A 76 6.00 -6.64 23.18
N PHE A 77 7.03 -7.47 23.04
CA PHE A 77 8.28 -7.10 22.36
C PHE A 77 8.28 -7.40 20.84
N SER A 78 7.35 -8.24 20.39
CA SER A 78 7.23 -8.55 18.97
C SER A 78 6.60 -7.39 18.22
N PRO A 79 7.20 -6.92 17.11
CA PRO A 79 6.59 -5.90 16.27
C PRO A 79 5.21 -6.33 15.76
N ASN A 80 4.21 -5.45 15.91
CA ASN A 80 2.86 -5.69 15.38
C ASN A 80 2.83 -5.63 13.85
N LEU A 81 3.62 -4.71 13.25
CA LEU A 81 3.77 -4.64 11.79
C LEU A 81 4.71 -5.76 11.33
N LYS A 82 4.15 -6.75 10.66
CA LYS A 82 4.86 -7.95 10.22
C LYS A 82 4.88 -8.06 8.70
N PRO A 83 5.97 -8.57 8.11
CA PRO A 83 5.95 -8.94 6.71
C PRO A 83 5.02 -10.15 6.52
N VAL A 84 4.24 -10.12 5.43
CA VAL A 84 3.30 -11.18 5.06
C VAL A 84 3.55 -11.62 3.62
N VAL A 85 3.15 -12.84 3.27
CA VAL A 85 3.14 -13.31 1.88
C VAL A 85 1.79 -12.97 1.26
N ASN A 86 1.80 -12.22 0.16
CA ASN A 86 0.60 -11.93 -0.61
C ASN A 86 0.39 -13.01 -1.68
N ALA A 87 -0.48 -13.96 -1.41
CA ALA A 87 -0.92 -14.98 -2.36
C ALA A 87 -2.38 -14.74 -2.85
N THR A 88 -2.86 -13.49 -2.78
CA THR A 88 -4.23 -13.14 -3.20
C THR A 88 -4.37 -12.92 -4.71
N GLY A 89 -3.28 -12.63 -5.42
CA GLY A 89 -3.31 -12.20 -6.82
C GLY A 89 -3.72 -10.72 -7.01
N THR A 90 -3.90 -9.95 -5.94
CA THR A 90 -4.11 -8.50 -6.04
C THR A 90 -2.78 -7.79 -5.91
N VAL A 91 -2.28 -7.20 -7.01
CA VAL A 91 -0.93 -6.62 -7.10
C VAL A 91 -0.77 -5.43 -6.14
N LEU A 92 -1.67 -4.44 -6.24
CA LEU A 92 -1.70 -3.25 -5.37
C LEU A 92 -2.71 -3.45 -4.23
N HIS A 93 -2.48 -4.49 -3.40
CA HIS A 93 -3.41 -4.80 -2.31
C HIS A 93 -3.38 -3.72 -1.23
N THR A 94 -4.47 -2.96 -1.08
CA THR A 94 -4.56 -1.79 -0.19
C THR A 94 -4.22 -2.10 1.27
N ASN A 95 -4.70 -3.24 1.78
CA ASN A 95 -4.49 -3.64 3.18
C ASN A 95 -3.12 -4.31 3.42
N LEU A 96 -2.35 -4.61 2.36
CA LEU A 96 -1.04 -5.25 2.45
C LEU A 96 0.11 -4.30 2.04
N GLY A 97 -0.15 -2.98 2.04
CA GLY A 97 0.87 -1.96 1.85
C GLY A 97 1.08 -1.49 0.41
N ARG A 98 0.25 -1.94 -0.56
CA ARG A 98 0.29 -1.55 -1.99
C ARG A 98 1.62 -1.89 -2.67
N ALA A 99 2.31 -0.89 -3.27
CA ALA A 99 3.54 -1.11 -4.00
C ALA A 99 4.70 -1.55 -3.10
N LEU A 100 5.46 -2.53 -3.57
CA LEU A 100 6.67 -3.02 -2.92
C LEU A 100 7.89 -2.27 -3.45
N ILE A 101 8.82 -1.93 -2.56
CA ILE A 101 10.13 -1.43 -2.96
C ILE A 101 11.04 -2.60 -3.37
N SER A 102 11.82 -2.42 -4.43
CA SER A 102 12.73 -3.45 -4.92
C SER A 102 13.74 -3.87 -3.84
N LYS A 103 13.89 -5.18 -3.63
CA LYS A 103 14.92 -5.72 -2.72
C LYS A 103 16.34 -5.29 -3.10
N LYS A 104 16.59 -4.99 -4.38
CA LYS A 104 17.86 -4.43 -4.88
C LYS A 104 18.29 -3.17 -4.12
N HIS A 105 17.33 -2.39 -3.62
CA HIS A 105 17.58 -1.12 -2.95
C HIS A 105 17.65 -1.22 -1.41
N ALA A 106 17.41 -2.40 -0.84
CA ALA A 106 17.24 -2.59 0.60
C ALA A 106 18.48 -2.14 1.41
N GLU A 107 19.68 -2.49 0.96
CA GLU A 107 20.93 -2.13 1.64
C GLU A 107 21.12 -0.61 1.69
N HIS A 108 20.95 0.07 0.56
CA HIS A 108 21.08 1.53 0.50
C HIS A 108 20.03 2.23 1.38
N LEU A 109 18.76 1.77 1.34
CA LEU A 109 17.70 2.31 2.18
C LEU A 109 18.02 2.15 3.67
N MET A 110 18.53 0.99 4.08
CA MET A 110 18.93 0.74 5.47
C MET A 110 20.09 1.66 5.89
N ALA A 111 21.08 1.88 5.03
CA ALA A 111 22.17 2.81 5.31
C ALA A 111 21.67 4.25 5.52
N ILE A 112 20.72 4.72 4.69
CA ILE A 112 20.12 6.06 4.85
C ILE A 112 19.27 6.15 6.12
N VAL A 113 18.50 5.11 6.45
CA VAL A 113 17.59 5.14 7.61
C VAL A 113 18.35 5.05 8.92
N SER A 114 19.38 4.20 9.01
CA SER A 114 20.17 3.96 10.22
C SER A 114 21.30 4.96 10.44
N GLY A 115 21.62 5.82 9.44
CA GLY A 115 22.70 6.81 9.50
C GLY A 115 22.23 8.25 9.34
N TYR A 116 23.20 9.18 9.47
CA TYR A 116 23.02 10.55 9.00
C TYR A 116 23.05 10.57 7.47
N SER A 117 22.32 11.51 6.87
CA SER A 117 22.27 11.69 5.43
C SER A 117 22.25 13.18 5.05
N ASN A 118 22.55 13.46 3.81
CA ASN A 118 22.52 14.80 3.24
C ASN A 118 21.10 15.26 2.83
N LEU A 119 20.05 14.78 3.51
CA LEU A 119 18.64 15.03 3.13
C LEU A 119 18.31 16.50 2.86
N GLU A 120 18.85 17.42 3.66
CA GLU A 120 18.71 18.88 3.49
C GLU A 120 20.09 19.56 3.57
N TYR A 121 21.13 18.89 3.05
CA TYR A 121 22.49 19.42 3.02
C TYR A 121 23.09 19.26 1.62
N ASP A 122 23.51 20.36 1.02
CA ASP A 122 24.22 20.37 -0.25
C ASP A 122 25.69 20.09 0.00
N LEU A 123 26.17 18.92 -0.43
CA LEU A 123 27.56 18.48 -0.21
C LEU A 123 28.57 19.30 -1.02
N GLU A 124 28.18 19.83 -2.19
CA GLU A 124 29.06 20.64 -3.03
C GLU A 124 29.19 22.07 -2.50
N ALA A 125 28.05 22.66 -2.13
CA ALA A 125 28.02 24.03 -1.59
C ALA A 125 28.43 24.10 -0.11
N GLY A 126 28.46 22.98 0.62
CA GLY A 126 28.71 22.95 2.06
C GLY A 126 27.65 23.70 2.87
N ALA A 127 26.41 23.78 2.38
CA ALA A 127 25.34 24.60 2.92
C ALA A 127 24.01 23.85 2.99
N ARG A 128 22.98 24.50 3.54
CA ARG A 128 21.64 23.95 3.57
C ARG A 128 21.08 23.79 2.15
N GLY A 129 20.66 22.56 1.81
CA GLY A 129 20.00 22.22 0.57
C GLY A 129 18.49 22.02 0.71
N GLU A 130 17.85 21.66 -0.39
CA GLU A 130 16.44 21.30 -0.45
C GLU A 130 16.28 19.78 -0.55
N ARG A 131 15.31 19.22 0.18
CA ARG A 131 14.97 17.79 0.17
C ARG A 131 14.59 17.27 -1.22
N TYR A 132 13.97 18.11 -2.03
CA TYR A 132 13.51 17.75 -3.37
C TYR A 132 14.66 17.58 -4.39
N SER A 133 15.85 18.16 -4.12
CA SER A 133 17.01 18.11 -5.00
C SER A 133 17.44 16.67 -5.35
N HIS A 134 17.17 15.71 -4.46
CA HIS A 134 17.53 14.30 -4.66
C HIS A 134 16.74 13.61 -5.80
N PHE A 135 15.51 14.03 -6.05
CA PHE A 135 14.65 13.36 -7.05
C PHE A 135 13.98 14.31 -8.06
N GLU A 136 14.00 15.63 -7.87
CA GLU A 136 13.38 16.60 -8.79
C GLU A 136 13.92 16.48 -10.21
N LYS A 137 15.24 16.38 -10.37
CA LYS A 137 15.88 16.25 -11.69
C LYS A 137 15.45 14.94 -12.40
N LEU A 138 15.32 13.84 -11.66
CA LEU A 138 14.85 12.56 -12.19
C LEU A 138 13.39 12.67 -12.64
N LEU A 139 12.51 13.21 -11.81
CA LEU A 139 11.10 13.44 -12.16
C LEU A 139 10.97 14.30 -13.41
N CYS A 140 11.67 15.44 -13.47
CA CYS A 140 11.64 16.32 -14.66
C CYS A 140 12.12 15.59 -15.91
N ARG A 141 13.19 14.79 -15.81
CA ARG A 141 13.72 14.01 -16.94
C ARG A 141 12.75 12.94 -17.44
N ILE A 142 12.08 12.24 -16.52
CA ILE A 142 11.15 11.15 -16.82
C ILE A 142 9.83 11.70 -17.37
N THR A 143 9.29 12.76 -16.78
CA THR A 143 7.97 13.29 -17.11
C THR A 143 7.97 14.37 -18.18
N GLY A 144 9.11 15.04 -18.41
CA GLY A 144 9.20 16.21 -19.25
C GLY A 144 8.76 17.51 -18.58
N ALA A 145 8.42 17.49 -17.28
CA ALA A 145 8.03 18.68 -16.54
C ALA A 145 9.21 19.62 -16.27
N GLU A 146 8.93 20.92 -16.08
CA GLU A 146 9.94 21.93 -15.78
C GLU A 146 10.44 21.90 -14.33
N ALA A 147 9.59 21.46 -13.41
CA ALA A 147 9.89 21.35 -11.97
C ALA A 147 9.02 20.28 -11.31
N ALA A 148 9.47 19.79 -10.16
CA ALA A 148 8.76 18.76 -9.41
C ALA A 148 8.97 18.92 -7.90
N MET A 149 8.06 18.32 -7.12
CA MET A 149 8.19 18.11 -5.70
C MET A 149 7.38 16.87 -5.27
N ALA A 150 7.56 16.44 -4.02
CA ALA A 150 6.77 15.36 -3.45
C ALA A 150 6.32 15.69 -2.03
N VAL A 151 5.12 15.24 -1.69
CA VAL A 151 4.50 15.30 -0.36
C VAL A 151 4.10 13.89 0.08
N ASN A 152 3.58 13.73 1.29
CA ASN A 152 3.39 12.42 1.91
C ASN A 152 2.33 11.51 1.24
N ASN A 153 1.38 12.06 0.48
CA ASN A 153 0.43 11.28 -0.34
C ASN A 153 -0.26 12.17 -1.39
N ASN A 154 -0.98 11.57 -2.34
CA ASN A 154 -1.61 12.30 -3.43
C ASN A 154 -2.76 13.22 -2.97
N ALA A 155 -3.49 12.84 -1.91
CA ALA A 155 -4.51 13.72 -1.32
C ALA A 155 -3.90 15.04 -0.83
N ALA A 156 -2.75 14.96 -0.16
CA ALA A 156 -1.99 16.13 0.25
C ALA A 156 -1.44 16.93 -0.95
N ALA A 157 -1.07 16.25 -2.05
CA ALA A 157 -0.62 16.91 -3.27
C ALA A 157 -1.72 17.76 -3.89
N VAL A 158 -2.93 17.20 -4.06
CA VAL A 158 -4.09 17.92 -4.59
C VAL A 158 -4.50 19.06 -3.65
N MET A 159 -4.62 18.79 -2.34
CA MET A 159 -4.96 19.80 -1.34
C MET A 159 -3.96 20.97 -1.35
N LEU A 160 -2.67 20.66 -1.35
CA LEU A 160 -1.61 21.68 -1.35
C LEU A 160 -1.64 22.52 -2.64
N THR A 161 -1.80 21.85 -3.78
CA THR A 161 -1.87 22.51 -5.09
C THR A 161 -3.04 23.49 -5.14
N LEU A 162 -4.24 23.04 -4.80
CA LEU A 162 -5.45 23.88 -4.78
C LEU A 162 -5.34 25.01 -3.73
N SER A 163 -4.81 24.71 -2.52
CA SER A 163 -4.62 25.74 -1.49
C SER A 163 -3.65 26.84 -1.91
N ALA A 164 -2.59 26.46 -2.65
CA ALA A 164 -1.54 27.40 -3.06
C ALA A 164 -1.93 28.23 -4.30
N LEU A 165 -2.78 27.68 -5.18
CA LEU A 165 -3.09 28.28 -6.48
C LEU A 165 -4.52 28.78 -6.61
N CYS A 166 -5.48 28.20 -5.90
CA CYS A 166 -6.91 28.39 -6.15
C CYS A 166 -7.71 28.86 -4.92
N ARG A 167 -7.05 29.17 -3.80
CA ARG A 167 -7.75 29.57 -2.57
C ARG A 167 -8.64 30.79 -2.78
N GLY A 168 -9.95 30.65 -2.48
CA GLY A 168 -10.96 31.69 -2.66
C GLY A 168 -11.43 31.86 -4.10
N GLY A 169 -10.86 31.16 -5.08
CA GLY A 169 -11.27 31.17 -6.46
C GLY A 169 -12.08 29.93 -6.84
N GLU A 170 -12.83 30.05 -7.92
CA GLU A 170 -13.65 28.99 -8.49
C GLU A 170 -12.81 28.01 -9.28
N VAL A 171 -13.14 26.71 -9.14
CA VAL A 171 -12.45 25.62 -9.84
C VAL A 171 -13.50 24.71 -10.47
N PRO A 172 -13.80 24.92 -11.77
CA PRO A 172 -14.64 24.03 -12.55
C PRO A 172 -14.06 22.61 -12.63
N VAL A 173 -14.92 21.61 -12.40
CA VAL A 173 -14.59 20.17 -12.44
C VAL A 173 -15.80 19.35 -12.91
N SER A 174 -15.57 18.32 -13.71
CA SER A 174 -16.63 17.42 -14.14
C SER A 174 -17.29 16.68 -12.97
N ARG A 175 -18.62 16.67 -12.91
CA ARG A 175 -19.41 15.92 -11.93
C ARG A 175 -19.09 14.43 -11.97
N GLY A 176 -18.86 13.87 -13.16
CA GLY A 176 -18.45 12.49 -13.35
C GLY A 176 -17.06 12.16 -12.80
N GLU A 177 -16.25 13.16 -12.44
CA GLU A 177 -14.89 13.03 -11.91
C GLU A 177 -14.80 13.29 -10.40
N LEU A 178 -15.91 13.56 -9.72
CA LEU A 178 -15.99 13.76 -8.28
C LEU A 178 -15.95 12.38 -7.56
N VAL A 179 -14.77 11.78 -7.56
CA VAL A 179 -14.58 10.41 -7.08
C VAL A 179 -14.44 10.34 -5.55
N GLU A 180 -14.90 9.22 -4.96
CA GLU A 180 -14.49 8.75 -3.65
C GLU A 180 -13.40 7.69 -3.82
N ILE A 181 -12.23 7.94 -3.22
CA ILE A 181 -11.11 7.01 -3.16
C ILE A 181 -11.09 6.44 -1.75
N GLY A 182 -10.81 5.17 -1.57
CA GLY A 182 -10.95 4.41 -0.32
C GLY A 182 -10.79 5.18 1.00
N GLY A 183 -11.48 4.74 2.05
CA GLY A 183 -11.44 5.39 3.37
C GLY A 183 -12.27 6.68 3.50
N LYS A 184 -13.29 6.85 2.67
CA LYS A 184 -14.17 8.04 2.63
C LYS A 184 -13.47 9.32 2.15
N PHE A 185 -12.33 9.20 1.48
CA PHE A 185 -11.65 10.33 0.85
C PHE A 185 -12.40 10.73 -0.42
N ARG A 186 -12.93 11.95 -0.46
CA ARG A 186 -13.70 12.49 -1.58
C ARG A 186 -13.03 13.73 -2.15
N VAL A 187 -12.98 13.84 -3.48
CA VAL A 187 -12.45 15.03 -4.15
C VAL A 187 -13.15 16.30 -3.71
N PRO A 188 -14.50 16.37 -3.60
CA PRO A 188 -15.18 17.55 -3.09
C PRO A 188 -14.74 18.01 -1.71
N ASP A 189 -14.50 17.06 -0.78
CA ASP A 189 -14.06 17.37 0.57
C ASP A 189 -12.64 17.98 0.58
N VAL A 190 -11.75 17.46 -0.28
CA VAL A 190 -10.40 18.02 -0.45
C VAL A 190 -10.44 19.42 -1.04
N MET A 191 -11.27 19.64 -2.06
CA MET A 191 -11.47 20.97 -2.64
C MET A 191 -11.97 21.96 -1.60
N ALA A 192 -12.99 21.60 -0.83
CA ALA A 192 -13.51 22.43 0.25
C ALA A 192 -12.44 22.75 1.31
N GLN A 193 -11.65 21.75 1.75
CA GLN A 193 -10.58 21.94 2.73
C GLN A 193 -9.42 22.79 2.19
N SER A 194 -9.19 22.79 0.89
CA SER A 194 -8.16 23.63 0.26
C SER A 194 -8.52 25.12 0.27
N GLY A 195 -9.79 25.44 0.46
CA GLY A 195 -10.34 26.79 0.34
C GLY A 195 -10.63 27.21 -1.09
N ALA A 196 -10.54 26.30 -2.08
CA ALA A 196 -11.05 26.51 -3.43
C ALA A 196 -12.59 26.37 -3.46
N ILE A 197 -13.24 27.10 -4.33
CA ILE A 197 -14.70 27.03 -4.54
C ILE A 197 -14.94 26.05 -5.68
N MET A 198 -15.52 24.91 -5.38
CA MET A 198 -15.84 23.89 -6.38
C MET A 198 -17.04 24.34 -7.24
N VAL A 199 -16.89 24.23 -8.56
CA VAL A 199 -17.99 24.40 -9.54
C VAL A 199 -18.13 23.09 -10.31
N ASP A 200 -19.14 22.29 -9.98
CA ASP A 200 -19.37 21.01 -10.61
C ASP A 200 -20.17 21.16 -11.92
N LEU A 201 -19.68 20.50 -12.97
CA LEU A 201 -20.12 20.67 -14.35
C LEU A 201 -20.70 19.39 -14.94
N GLY A 202 -21.58 19.56 -15.95
CA GLY A 202 -22.14 18.46 -16.71
C GLY A 202 -22.98 17.50 -15.86
N THR A 203 -22.94 16.23 -16.20
CA THR A 203 -23.73 15.18 -15.55
C THR A 203 -22.82 14.04 -15.08
N THR A 204 -23.38 13.00 -14.46
CA THR A 204 -22.62 11.83 -13.97
C THR A 204 -21.84 11.13 -15.08
N ASN A 205 -22.42 11.07 -16.30
CA ASN A 205 -21.87 10.29 -17.41
C ASN A 205 -21.42 11.13 -18.61
N LYS A 206 -21.76 12.42 -18.65
CA LYS A 206 -21.38 13.31 -19.77
C LYS A 206 -20.99 14.69 -19.27
N THR A 207 -19.86 15.16 -19.76
CA THR A 207 -19.39 16.53 -19.61
C THR A 207 -18.79 16.96 -20.94
N HIS A 208 -19.26 18.07 -21.47
CA HIS A 208 -18.83 18.66 -22.73
C HIS A 208 -17.87 19.83 -22.47
N LEU A 209 -17.06 20.19 -23.47
CA LEU A 209 -16.16 21.33 -23.35
C LEU A 209 -16.95 22.65 -23.15
N SER A 210 -18.16 22.77 -23.73
CA SER A 210 -19.05 23.91 -23.52
C SER A 210 -19.44 24.10 -22.06
N ASP A 211 -19.60 23.01 -21.28
CA ASP A 211 -19.94 23.10 -19.87
C ASP A 211 -18.85 23.85 -19.08
N TYR A 212 -17.58 23.60 -19.44
CA TYR A 212 -16.42 24.30 -18.86
C TYR A 212 -16.37 25.76 -19.35
N GLU A 213 -16.59 26.01 -20.64
CA GLU A 213 -16.53 27.34 -21.23
C GLU A 213 -17.61 28.29 -20.62
N GLU A 214 -18.83 27.79 -20.43
CA GLU A 214 -19.94 28.52 -19.81
C GLU A 214 -19.72 28.84 -18.32
N ALA A 215 -18.92 28.01 -17.62
CA ALA A 215 -18.64 28.21 -16.20
C ALA A 215 -17.48 29.17 -15.92
N ILE A 216 -16.66 29.48 -16.92
CA ILE A 216 -15.49 30.37 -16.76
C ILE A 216 -16.00 31.81 -16.54
N ASN A 217 -15.51 32.46 -15.49
CA ASN A 217 -15.77 33.84 -15.13
C ASN A 217 -14.55 34.47 -14.43
N ASP A 218 -14.67 35.73 -14.02
CA ASP A 218 -13.58 36.51 -13.41
C ASP A 218 -13.07 35.92 -12.07
N ASN A 219 -13.83 35.03 -11.43
CA ASN A 219 -13.44 34.34 -10.19
C ASN A 219 -12.78 33.00 -10.45
N THR A 220 -12.75 32.52 -11.69
CA THR A 220 -12.15 31.21 -12.02
C THR A 220 -10.63 31.24 -11.85
N ALA A 221 -10.11 30.35 -11.00
CA ALA A 221 -8.68 30.29 -10.68
C ALA A 221 -7.93 29.22 -11.48
N ALA A 222 -8.59 28.10 -11.81
CA ALA A 222 -8.01 26.98 -12.57
C ALA A 222 -9.13 26.08 -13.11
N LEU A 223 -8.82 25.27 -14.12
CA LEU A 223 -9.66 24.15 -14.56
C LEU A 223 -9.08 22.84 -13.97
N LEU A 224 -9.95 22.03 -13.35
CA LEU A 224 -9.53 20.76 -12.73
C LEU A 224 -10.00 19.57 -13.55
N LYS A 225 -9.07 18.67 -13.84
CA LYS A 225 -9.30 17.34 -14.39
C LYS A 225 -8.96 16.28 -13.33
N VAL A 226 -9.89 15.36 -13.07
CA VAL A 226 -9.63 14.23 -12.18
C VAL A 226 -9.82 12.92 -12.96
N HIS A 227 -8.77 12.11 -13.03
CA HIS A 227 -8.84 10.82 -13.69
C HIS A 227 -9.57 9.80 -12.82
N THR A 228 -10.57 9.13 -13.40
CA THR A 228 -11.39 8.11 -12.71
C THR A 228 -10.66 6.77 -12.66
N SER A 229 -9.50 6.74 -11.94
CA SER A 229 -8.61 5.57 -11.91
C SER A 229 -9.20 4.34 -11.21
N ASN A 230 -10.19 4.54 -10.31
CA ASN A 230 -10.73 3.51 -9.41
C ASN A 230 -12.11 2.96 -9.82
N PHE A 231 -12.76 3.57 -10.81
CA PHE A 231 -14.02 3.09 -11.38
C PHE A 231 -14.12 3.46 -12.87
N ARG A 232 -15.05 2.82 -13.57
CA ARG A 232 -15.37 3.15 -14.96
C ARG A 232 -16.87 3.27 -15.15
N VAL A 233 -17.30 4.31 -15.87
CA VAL A 233 -18.68 4.42 -16.39
C VAL A 233 -18.67 3.87 -17.80
N VAL A 234 -19.57 2.94 -18.10
CA VAL A 234 -19.64 2.26 -19.39
C VAL A 234 -20.99 2.55 -20.05
N GLY A 235 -21.01 2.80 -21.35
CA GLY A 235 -22.21 3.09 -22.13
C GLY A 235 -22.15 4.47 -22.76
N PHE A 236 -23.25 5.22 -22.67
CA PHE A 236 -23.34 6.58 -23.22
C PHE A 236 -22.59 7.60 -22.35
N THR A 237 -21.26 7.65 -22.52
CA THR A 237 -20.37 8.52 -21.74
C THR A 237 -19.64 9.51 -22.66
N GLU A 238 -19.31 10.69 -22.10
CA GLU A 238 -18.47 11.69 -22.74
C GLU A 238 -17.67 12.43 -21.68
N SER A 239 -16.41 12.70 -21.94
CA SER A 239 -15.52 13.42 -21.03
C SER A 239 -14.58 14.30 -21.83
N VAL A 240 -14.20 15.44 -21.25
CA VAL A 240 -13.25 16.38 -21.87
C VAL A 240 -11.83 15.90 -21.59
N SER A 241 -11.00 15.87 -22.62
CA SER A 241 -9.58 15.53 -22.51
C SER A 241 -8.77 16.68 -21.90
N VAL A 242 -7.59 16.33 -21.36
CA VAL A 242 -6.65 17.34 -20.84
C VAL A 242 -6.23 18.31 -21.94
N ALA A 243 -6.04 17.85 -23.16
CA ALA A 243 -5.65 18.71 -24.29
C ALA A 243 -6.71 19.76 -24.63
N GLU A 244 -8.00 19.36 -24.66
CA GLU A 244 -9.11 20.28 -24.86
C GLU A 244 -9.24 21.31 -23.74
N LEU A 245 -9.06 20.86 -22.48
CA LEU A 245 -9.06 21.77 -21.31
C LEU A 245 -7.88 22.75 -21.37
N VAL A 246 -6.71 22.30 -21.79
CA VAL A 246 -5.53 23.18 -21.93
C VAL A 246 -5.75 24.21 -23.04
N GLU A 247 -6.35 23.82 -24.15
CA GLU A 247 -6.69 24.76 -25.22
C GLU A 247 -7.66 25.83 -24.72
N LEU A 248 -8.72 25.42 -24.00
CA LEU A 248 -9.68 26.33 -23.39
C LEU A 248 -9.02 27.21 -22.32
N GLY A 249 -8.23 26.63 -21.44
CA GLY A 249 -7.51 27.37 -20.39
C GLY A 249 -6.58 28.45 -20.96
N ASN A 250 -5.87 28.13 -22.06
CA ASN A 250 -4.98 29.09 -22.74
C ASN A 250 -5.75 30.29 -23.32
N LYS A 251 -6.98 30.08 -23.86
CA LYS A 251 -7.84 31.17 -24.35
C LYS A 251 -8.24 32.16 -23.23
N HIS A 252 -8.37 31.67 -22.01
CA HIS A 252 -8.78 32.44 -20.84
C HIS A 252 -7.64 32.76 -19.85
N GLY A 253 -6.40 32.35 -20.14
CA GLY A 253 -5.26 32.56 -19.25
C GLY A 253 -5.30 31.73 -17.95
N LEU A 254 -6.05 30.63 -17.94
CA LEU A 254 -6.27 29.77 -16.79
C LEU A 254 -5.36 28.52 -16.82
N PRO A 255 -4.74 28.12 -15.69
CA PRO A 255 -4.01 26.88 -15.61
C PRO A 255 -4.96 25.68 -15.56
N VAL A 256 -4.52 24.56 -16.17
CA VAL A 256 -5.15 23.25 -15.99
C VAL A 256 -4.38 22.45 -14.96
N ILE A 257 -5.07 21.97 -13.94
CA ILE A 257 -4.55 21.08 -12.91
C ILE A 257 -5.14 19.69 -13.17
N GLU A 258 -4.29 18.66 -13.20
CA GLU A 258 -4.76 17.29 -13.35
C GLU A 258 -4.38 16.45 -12.14
N ASP A 259 -5.36 15.72 -11.59
CA ASP A 259 -5.15 14.61 -10.67
C ASP A 259 -5.28 13.29 -11.43
N ILE A 260 -4.14 12.70 -11.84
CA ILE A 260 -4.14 11.44 -12.57
C ILE A 260 -4.22 10.22 -11.62
N GLY A 261 -3.91 10.38 -10.35
CA GLY A 261 -4.05 9.39 -9.30
C GLY A 261 -3.22 8.12 -9.46
N SER A 262 -3.25 7.46 -10.61
CA SER A 262 -2.60 6.16 -10.86
C SER A 262 -1.07 6.20 -10.93
N GLY A 263 -0.49 7.28 -11.41
CA GLY A 263 0.96 7.50 -11.48
C GLY A 263 1.68 6.64 -12.55
N VAL A 264 1.02 6.35 -13.65
CA VAL A 264 1.62 5.60 -14.77
C VAL A 264 2.69 6.44 -15.45
N LEU A 265 3.90 5.86 -15.58
CA LEU A 265 5.04 6.47 -16.26
C LEU A 265 5.50 5.66 -17.51
N ILE A 266 4.91 4.51 -17.76
CA ILE A 266 5.17 3.64 -18.93
C ILE A 266 3.83 3.25 -19.51
N ASP A 267 3.70 3.35 -20.83
CA ASP A 267 2.52 2.84 -21.55
C ASP A 267 2.43 1.32 -21.41
N LEU A 268 1.54 0.88 -20.50
CA LEU A 268 1.34 -0.54 -20.20
C LEU A 268 0.60 -1.30 -21.31
N SER A 269 0.00 -0.60 -22.28
CA SER A 269 -0.66 -1.25 -23.43
C SER A 269 0.33 -2.03 -24.30
N LYS A 270 1.60 -1.62 -24.31
CA LYS A 270 2.71 -2.35 -24.96
C LYS A 270 2.91 -3.77 -24.39
N TYR A 271 2.44 -4.00 -23.19
CA TYR A 271 2.53 -5.27 -22.46
C TYR A 271 1.19 -6.01 -22.37
N GLY A 272 0.23 -5.59 -23.23
CA GLY A 272 -1.07 -6.25 -23.36
C GLY A 272 -2.11 -5.88 -22.30
N LEU A 273 -1.87 -4.81 -21.51
CA LEU A 273 -2.85 -4.30 -20.55
C LEU A 273 -3.73 -3.22 -21.22
N THR A 274 -4.86 -2.91 -20.57
CA THR A 274 -5.69 -1.77 -20.97
C THR A 274 -4.87 -0.48 -20.89
N TYR A 275 -5.07 0.41 -21.86
CA TYR A 275 -4.42 1.72 -21.85
C TYR A 275 -4.83 2.54 -20.61
N GLU A 276 -3.83 3.12 -19.96
CA GLU A 276 -3.96 4.07 -18.87
C GLU A 276 -3.13 5.32 -19.19
N PRO A 277 -3.68 6.55 -19.08
CA PRO A 277 -2.95 7.76 -19.46
C PRO A 277 -1.69 7.94 -18.61
N THR A 278 -0.60 8.34 -19.27
CA THR A 278 0.69 8.58 -18.63
C THR A 278 0.84 10.04 -18.19
N VAL A 279 1.62 10.27 -17.13
CA VAL A 279 1.97 11.62 -16.66
C VAL A 279 2.63 12.46 -17.78
N GLN A 280 3.46 11.82 -18.61
CA GLN A 280 4.13 12.47 -19.72
C GLN A 280 3.14 13.00 -20.77
N GLU A 281 2.03 12.32 -20.99
CA GLU A 281 0.98 12.77 -21.92
C GLU A 281 0.31 14.03 -21.41
N SER A 282 -0.01 14.09 -20.14
CA SER A 282 -0.60 15.26 -19.49
C SER A 282 0.33 16.48 -19.57
N ILE A 283 1.62 16.27 -19.29
CA ILE A 283 2.64 17.34 -19.40
C ILE A 283 2.78 17.80 -20.86
N ARG A 284 2.84 16.88 -21.82
CA ARG A 284 2.91 17.22 -23.26
C ARG A 284 1.65 17.93 -23.76
N ALA A 285 0.49 17.57 -23.24
CA ALA A 285 -0.76 18.27 -23.52
C ALA A 285 -0.78 19.71 -22.98
N GLY A 286 0.14 20.07 -22.07
CA GLY A 286 0.29 21.41 -21.52
C GLY A 286 -0.37 21.62 -20.16
N ALA A 287 -0.73 20.55 -19.45
CA ALA A 287 -1.20 20.68 -18.06
C ALA A 287 -0.21 21.49 -17.22
N ALA A 288 -0.71 22.49 -16.49
CA ALA A 288 0.14 23.37 -15.69
C ALA A 288 0.71 22.64 -14.47
N ILE A 289 -0.09 21.77 -13.85
CA ILE A 289 0.28 20.90 -12.75
C ILE A 289 -0.37 19.53 -12.96
N VAL A 290 0.39 18.47 -12.68
CA VAL A 290 -0.09 17.09 -12.61
C VAL A 290 0.25 16.51 -11.24
N CYS A 291 -0.76 15.96 -10.55
CA CYS A 291 -0.63 15.30 -9.25
C CYS A 291 -0.85 13.78 -9.40
N PHE A 292 -0.05 12.95 -8.72
CA PHE A 292 -0.18 11.50 -8.77
C PHE A 292 0.45 10.78 -7.58
N SER A 293 0.04 9.51 -7.38
CA SER A 293 0.51 8.66 -6.27
C SER A 293 1.82 7.96 -6.62
N GLY A 294 2.74 7.89 -5.65
CA GLY A 294 3.98 7.13 -5.78
C GLY A 294 3.81 5.62 -5.55
N ASP A 295 2.87 5.22 -4.71
CA ASP A 295 2.67 3.85 -4.23
C ASP A 295 1.61 3.04 -5.01
N LYS A 296 1.24 3.52 -6.20
CA LYS A 296 0.36 2.81 -7.14
C LYS A 296 1.17 2.28 -8.33
N LEU A 297 0.77 2.63 -9.56
CA LEU A 297 1.41 2.10 -10.78
C LEU A 297 2.84 2.62 -11.00
N LEU A 298 3.22 3.73 -10.39
CA LEU A 298 4.63 4.13 -10.32
C LEU A 298 5.47 3.06 -9.60
N GLY A 299 4.92 2.36 -8.61
CA GLY A 299 5.63 1.27 -7.92
C GLY A 299 6.69 1.71 -6.92
N GLY A 300 6.59 2.95 -6.43
CA GLY A 300 7.47 3.54 -5.42
C GLY A 300 6.87 3.57 -4.02
N PRO A 301 7.44 4.38 -3.11
CA PRO A 301 6.90 4.59 -1.77
C PRO A 301 5.61 5.40 -1.81
N GLN A 302 4.85 5.38 -0.69
CA GLN A 302 3.74 6.31 -0.54
C GLN A 302 4.26 7.75 -0.61
N ALA A 303 3.83 8.45 -1.65
CA ALA A 303 4.10 9.87 -1.87
C ALA A 303 3.00 10.46 -2.76
N GLY A 304 2.75 11.75 -2.63
CA GLY A 304 2.02 12.55 -3.60
C GLY A 304 3.03 13.35 -4.42
N ILE A 305 3.12 13.06 -5.69
CA ILE A 305 4.07 13.71 -6.58
C ILE A 305 3.36 14.84 -7.32
N ILE A 306 3.99 16.00 -7.39
CA ILE A 306 3.50 17.19 -8.06
C ILE A 306 4.55 17.58 -9.10
N VAL A 307 4.18 17.56 -10.37
CA VAL A 307 5.05 17.97 -11.48
C VAL A 307 4.35 19.03 -12.33
N GLY A 308 5.10 19.87 -13.02
CA GLY A 308 4.52 20.85 -13.93
C GLY A 308 5.41 22.05 -14.16
N ARG A 309 4.77 23.20 -14.44
CA ARG A 309 5.46 24.45 -14.74
C ARG A 309 6.16 25.01 -13.50
N ARG A 310 7.35 25.49 -13.68
CA ARG A 310 8.25 25.98 -12.62
C ARG A 310 7.66 27.10 -11.78
N ASP A 311 6.96 28.02 -12.38
CA ASP A 311 6.32 29.16 -11.72
C ASP A 311 5.25 28.73 -10.71
N TYR A 312 4.43 27.73 -11.04
CA TYR A 312 3.44 27.14 -10.14
C TYR A 312 4.09 26.28 -9.04
N ILE A 313 5.02 25.41 -9.40
CA ILE A 313 5.75 24.58 -8.42
C ILE A 313 6.47 25.46 -7.39
N LYS A 314 7.06 26.60 -7.82
CA LYS A 314 7.69 27.56 -6.91
C LYS A 314 6.70 28.19 -5.93
N LYS A 315 5.46 28.48 -6.35
CA LYS A 315 4.39 28.95 -5.46
C LYS A 315 3.98 27.89 -4.46
N ILE A 316 3.80 26.65 -4.92
CA ILE A 316 3.42 25.49 -4.08
C ILE A 316 4.51 25.22 -3.04
N LYS A 317 5.79 25.16 -3.42
CA LYS A 317 6.95 24.98 -2.51
C LYS A 317 6.99 26.00 -1.37
N LYS A 318 6.51 27.23 -1.60
CA LYS A 318 6.49 28.32 -0.60
C LYS A 318 5.29 28.29 0.34
N HIS A 319 4.25 27.49 0.01
CA HIS A 319 3.03 27.46 0.81
C HIS A 319 3.30 26.80 2.19
N PRO A 320 2.75 27.33 3.32
CA PRO A 320 3.00 26.80 4.66
C PRO A 320 2.67 25.30 4.83
N LEU A 321 1.62 24.79 4.17
CA LEU A 321 1.25 23.38 4.19
C LEU A 321 2.33 22.46 3.62
N THR A 322 3.24 22.97 2.80
CA THR A 322 4.38 22.17 2.28
C THR A 322 5.22 21.60 3.42
N ARG A 323 5.37 22.34 4.53
CA ARG A 323 6.06 21.83 5.71
C ARG A 323 5.26 20.76 6.45
N ALA A 324 3.93 20.88 6.53
CA ALA A 324 3.06 19.92 7.17
C ALA A 324 2.99 18.59 6.39
N PHE A 325 3.06 18.66 5.06
CA PHE A 325 2.96 17.51 4.16
C PHE A 325 4.31 16.94 3.70
N ARG A 326 5.38 17.33 4.35
CA ARG A 326 6.74 16.98 3.96
C ARG A 326 7.04 15.50 4.12
N ILE A 327 7.60 14.85 3.09
CA ILE A 327 8.09 13.47 3.16
C ILE A 327 9.32 13.36 4.07
N ASP A 328 9.54 12.17 4.64
CA ASP A 328 10.72 11.84 5.44
C ASP A 328 11.91 11.36 4.58
N LYS A 329 13.03 11.01 5.24
CA LYS A 329 14.24 10.56 4.54
C LYS A 329 14.09 9.18 3.91
N PHE A 330 13.26 8.29 4.51
CA PHE A 330 13.01 6.96 3.97
C PHE A 330 12.24 7.06 2.65
N THR A 331 11.15 7.84 2.65
CA THR A 331 10.34 8.10 1.46
C THR A 331 11.15 8.78 0.36
N ALA A 332 11.98 9.78 0.70
CA ALA A 332 12.81 10.48 -0.27
C ALA A 332 13.82 9.54 -0.96
N ALA A 333 14.54 8.72 -0.19
CA ALA A 333 15.50 7.76 -0.72
C ALA A 333 14.82 6.66 -1.54
N ALA A 334 13.70 6.10 -1.06
CA ALA A 334 12.96 5.08 -1.79
C ALA A 334 12.40 5.62 -3.12
N LEU A 335 11.92 6.87 -3.14
CA LEU A 335 11.45 7.54 -4.35
C LEU A 335 12.58 7.74 -5.36
N GLU A 336 13.71 8.28 -4.91
CA GLU A 336 14.89 8.48 -5.75
C GLU A 336 15.33 7.18 -6.42
N LEU A 337 15.50 6.10 -5.65
CA LEU A 337 15.92 4.79 -6.14
C LEU A 337 14.91 4.18 -7.12
N THR A 338 13.62 4.34 -6.86
CA THR A 338 12.56 3.89 -7.78
C THR A 338 12.62 4.66 -9.10
N LEU A 339 12.79 5.97 -9.05
CA LEU A 339 12.88 6.82 -10.24
C LEU A 339 14.14 6.54 -11.07
N GLN A 340 15.24 6.13 -10.45
CA GLN A 340 16.44 5.69 -11.17
C GLN A 340 16.17 4.50 -12.09
N GLU A 341 15.31 3.56 -11.69
CA GLU A 341 14.92 2.43 -12.54
C GLU A 341 14.20 2.91 -13.83
N TYR A 342 13.43 3.98 -13.77
CA TYR A 342 12.73 4.58 -14.93
C TYR A 342 13.64 5.27 -15.94
N LEU A 343 14.94 5.40 -15.69
CA LEU A 343 15.89 5.87 -16.69
C LEU A 343 16.05 4.87 -17.86
N SER A 344 15.59 3.62 -17.67
CA SER A 344 15.43 2.61 -18.71
C SER A 344 14.09 1.89 -18.52
N GLU A 345 13.25 1.84 -19.58
CA GLU A 345 11.97 1.12 -19.55
C GLU A 345 12.18 -0.36 -19.19
N GLU A 346 13.20 -1.01 -19.76
CA GLU A 346 13.53 -2.41 -19.45
C GLU A 346 13.88 -2.62 -17.97
N ASN A 347 14.67 -1.71 -17.39
CA ASN A 347 15.03 -1.79 -15.98
C ASN A 347 13.80 -1.59 -15.09
N ALA A 348 12.94 -0.62 -15.41
CA ALA A 348 11.72 -0.37 -14.66
C ALA A 348 10.81 -1.61 -14.65
N ILE A 349 10.54 -2.20 -15.82
CA ILE A 349 9.71 -3.41 -15.94
C ILE A 349 10.30 -4.58 -15.15
N ARG A 350 11.61 -4.77 -15.19
CA ARG A 350 12.28 -5.89 -14.52
C ARG A 350 12.41 -5.69 -13.00
N ASN A 351 12.75 -4.48 -12.55
CA ASN A 351 13.21 -4.24 -11.19
C ASN A 351 12.13 -3.66 -10.27
N ILE A 352 11.12 -2.95 -10.81
CA ILE A 352 10.01 -2.43 -10.02
C ILE A 352 8.98 -3.55 -9.82
N PRO A 353 8.75 -4.01 -8.58
CA PRO A 353 7.93 -5.21 -8.35
C PRO A 353 6.50 -5.11 -8.91
N VAL A 354 5.86 -3.93 -8.83
CA VAL A 354 4.52 -3.71 -9.40
C VAL A 354 4.53 -3.93 -10.90
N LEU A 355 5.44 -3.28 -11.61
CA LEU A 355 5.52 -3.41 -13.08
C LEU A 355 5.85 -4.84 -13.49
N ARG A 356 6.80 -5.49 -12.81
CA ARG A 356 7.12 -6.89 -13.04
C ARG A 356 5.90 -7.79 -12.86
N MET A 357 5.16 -7.64 -11.77
CA MET A 357 3.96 -8.46 -11.51
C MET A 357 2.85 -8.23 -12.55
N LEU A 358 2.70 -7.00 -13.05
CA LEU A 358 1.70 -6.67 -14.07
C LEU A 358 2.07 -7.26 -15.44
N THR A 359 3.34 -7.22 -15.82
CA THR A 359 3.82 -7.60 -17.15
C THR A 359 4.34 -9.04 -17.24
N GLN A 360 4.37 -9.78 -16.13
CA GLN A 360 4.89 -11.14 -16.07
C GLN A 360 4.10 -12.10 -16.97
N PRO A 361 4.77 -12.90 -17.82
CA PRO A 361 4.14 -13.87 -18.68
C PRO A 361 3.37 -14.93 -17.89
N PRO A 362 2.14 -15.31 -18.32
CA PRO A 362 1.36 -16.33 -17.60
C PRO A 362 2.05 -17.69 -17.45
N MET A 363 2.92 -18.06 -18.42
CA MET A 363 3.69 -19.30 -18.36
C MET A 363 4.64 -19.36 -17.18
N GLU A 364 5.37 -18.25 -16.88
CA GLU A 364 6.27 -18.18 -15.73
C GLU A 364 5.53 -18.28 -14.40
N ILE A 365 4.28 -17.75 -14.35
CA ILE A 365 3.43 -17.86 -13.17
C ILE A 365 2.99 -19.31 -12.97
N ARG A 366 2.64 -19.99 -14.06
CA ARG A 366 2.25 -21.40 -14.05
C ARG A 366 3.39 -22.31 -13.60
N GLU A 367 4.60 -22.11 -14.10
CA GLU A 367 5.79 -22.87 -13.68
C GLU A 367 6.02 -22.75 -12.16
N ARG A 368 5.82 -21.55 -11.59
CA ARG A 368 5.92 -21.36 -10.13
C ARG A 368 4.80 -22.04 -9.37
N ALA A 369 3.59 -22.07 -9.93
CA ALA A 369 2.46 -22.81 -9.34
C ALA A 369 2.73 -24.31 -9.34
N GLU A 370 3.25 -24.85 -10.44
CA GLU A 370 3.63 -26.26 -10.56
C GLU A 370 4.76 -26.63 -9.57
N LYS A 371 5.77 -25.74 -9.40
CA LYS A 371 6.81 -25.92 -8.40
C LYS A 371 6.23 -25.99 -6.98
N LEU A 372 5.34 -25.06 -6.61
CA LEU A 372 4.70 -25.07 -5.29
C LEU A 372 3.84 -26.33 -5.10
N ALA A 373 3.05 -26.71 -6.10
CA ALA A 373 2.23 -27.93 -6.03
C ALA A 373 3.07 -29.19 -5.87
N ALA A 374 4.23 -29.27 -6.55
CA ALA A 374 5.18 -30.39 -6.39
C ALA A 374 5.75 -30.46 -4.96
N MET A 375 6.09 -29.33 -4.35
CA MET A 375 6.55 -29.27 -2.95
C MET A 375 5.46 -29.72 -1.96
N LEU A 376 4.20 -29.50 -2.28
CA LEU A 376 3.04 -29.86 -1.46
C LEU A 376 2.47 -31.24 -1.76
N LYS A 377 3.11 -32.05 -2.58
CA LYS A 377 2.60 -33.38 -3.01
C LYS A 377 2.23 -34.32 -1.86
N ASN A 378 2.97 -34.26 -0.75
CA ASN A 378 2.83 -35.16 0.39
C ASN A 378 2.07 -34.55 1.57
N VAL A 379 1.51 -33.33 1.46
CA VAL A 379 0.72 -32.74 2.54
C VAL A 379 -0.67 -33.40 2.63
N ASN A 380 -1.28 -33.33 3.82
CA ASN A 380 -2.62 -33.90 4.03
C ASN A 380 -3.72 -33.03 3.45
N ALA A 381 -3.72 -32.84 2.12
CA ALA A 381 -4.68 -32.07 1.36
C ALA A 381 -4.80 -32.60 -0.07
N ARG A 382 -5.84 -32.14 -0.79
CA ARG A 382 -5.90 -32.16 -2.25
C ARG A 382 -5.28 -30.86 -2.76
N VAL A 383 -4.26 -30.97 -3.61
CA VAL A 383 -3.50 -29.85 -4.18
C VAL A 383 -3.60 -29.93 -5.70
N GLU A 384 -3.99 -28.84 -6.33
CA GLU A 384 -4.16 -28.74 -7.77
C GLU A 384 -3.62 -27.40 -8.27
N VAL A 385 -3.03 -27.37 -9.45
CA VAL A 385 -2.72 -26.12 -10.18
C VAL A 385 -3.95 -25.75 -11.01
N VAL A 386 -4.43 -24.54 -10.85
CA VAL A 386 -5.62 -24.03 -11.55
C VAL A 386 -5.31 -22.70 -12.23
N ASP A 387 -5.92 -22.48 -13.40
CA ASP A 387 -5.89 -21.17 -14.03
C ASP A 387 -6.85 -20.23 -13.31
N CYS A 388 -6.46 -18.98 -13.16
CA CYS A 388 -7.26 -17.97 -12.47
C CYS A 388 -6.99 -16.57 -13.05
N GLU A 389 -7.68 -15.59 -12.52
CA GLU A 389 -7.47 -14.17 -12.82
C GLU A 389 -7.00 -13.44 -11.59
N SER A 390 -5.92 -12.69 -11.75
CA SER A 390 -5.42 -11.71 -10.79
C SER A 390 -5.96 -10.32 -11.10
N GLN A 391 -5.82 -9.40 -10.16
CA GLN A 391 -6.29 -8.02 -10.26
C GLN A 391 -5.15 -7.04 -10.04
N VAL A 392 -5.25 -5.86 -10.66
CA VAL A 392 -4.33 -4.75 -10.38
C VAL A 392 -4.55 -4.25 -8.96
N GLY A 393 -5.78 -3.92 -8.59
CA GLY A 393 -6.14 -3.45 -7.25
C GLY A 393 -5.77 -1.99 -6.98
N GLY A 394 -5.91 -1.57 -5.73
CA GLY A 394 -5.46 -0.28 -5.25
C GLY A 394 -6.12 0.96 -5.87
N GLY A 395 -7.27 0.81 -6.55
CA GLY A 395 -7.93 1.91 -7.24
C GLY A 395 -7.20 2.31 -8.53
N SER A 396 -6.63 1.33 -9.24
CA SER A 396 -6.02 1.49 -10.55
C SER A 396 -6.50 0.39 -11.47
N MET A 397 -6.83 0.73 -12.71
CA MET A 397 -7.25 -0.20 -13.77
C MET A 397 -8.36 -1.20 -13.30
N PRO A 398 -9.54 -0.73 -12.87
CA PRO A 398 -10.50 -1.54 -12.11
C PRO A 398 -11.14 -2.69 -12.91
N LEU A 399 -11.13 -2.61 -14.24
CA LEU A 399 -11.66 -3.65 -15.12
C LEU A 399 -10.59 -4.62 -15.63
N GLU A 400 -9.31 -4.36 -15.34
CA GLU A 400 -8.22 -5.19 -15.81
C GLU A 400 -8.23 -6.56 -15.13
N ARG A 401 -8.14 -7.62 -15.95
CA ARG A 401 -8.05 -9.02 -15.50
C ARG A 401 -6.77 -9.62 -16.03
N LEU A 402 -5.90 -10.04 -15.14
CA LEU A 402 -4.58 -10.57 -15.48
C LEU A 402 -4.63 -12.10 -15.44
N ARG A 403 -4.42 -12.76 -16.58
CA ARG A 403 -4.32 -14.23 -16.63
C ARG A 403 -3.24 -14.72 -15.67
N SER A 404 -3.58 -15.62 -14.77
CA SER A 404 -2.71 -16.13 -13.72
C SER A 404 -2.89 -17.62 -13.50
N SER A 405 -2.06 -18.18 -12.63
CA SER A 405 -2.18 -19.56 -12.16
C SER A 405 -2.02 -19.58 -10.63
N ALA A 406 -2.86 -20.38 -9.99
CA ALA A 406 -2.86 -20.54 -8.55
C ALA A 406 -2.69 -22.03 -8.16
N VAL A 407 -2.20 -22.24 -6.94
CA VAL A 407 -2.29 -23.55 -6.28
C VAL A 407 -3.54 -23.56 -5.42
N ALA A 408 -4.50 -24.39 -5.79
CA ALA A 408 -5.73 -24.62 -5.04
C ALA A 408 -5.52 -25.75 -4.02
N ILE A 409 -5.75 -25.45 -2.74
CA ILE A 409 -5.54 -26.40 -1.64
C ILE A 409 -6.87 -26.62 -0.93
N LYS A 410 -7.32 -27.89 -0.91
CA LYS A 410 -8.44 -28.33 -0.07
C LYS A 410 -7.89 -29.21 1.05
N PRO A 411 -7.88 -28.74 2.29
CA PRO A 411 -7.33 -29.51 3.41
C PRO A 411 -8.19 -30.74 3.71
N ASN A 412 -7.57 -31.81 4.22
CA ASN A 412 -8.27 -32.96 4.79
C ASN A 412 -8.27 -32.82 6.32
N GLY A 413 -9.39 -33.20 6.97
CA GLY A 413 -9.49 -33.19 8.44
C GLY A 413 -9.71 -31.82 9.10
N MET A 414 -9.76 -30.72 8.31
CA MET A 414 -10.15 -29.38 8.78
C MET A 414 -10.91 -28.64 7.67
N THR A 415 -11.64 -27.59 8.07
CA THR A 415 -12.34 -26.72 7.09
C THR A 415 -11.37 -25.78 6.39
N THR A 416 -11.70 -25.36 5.17
CA THR A 416 -10.90 -24.36 4.42
C THR A 416 -10.80 -23.04 5.19
N ALA A 417 -11.84 -22.63 5.92
CA ALA A 417 -11.80 -21.42 6.76
C ALA A 417 -10.81 -21.56 7.92
N ALA A 418 -10.78 -22.72 8.61
CA ALA A 418 -9.80 -22.96 9.68
C ALA A 418 -8.36 -23.02 9.14
N PHE A 419 -8.19 -23.58 7.94
CA PHE A 419 -6.88 -23.60 7.27
C PHE A 419 -6.42 -22.17 6.89
N GLU A 420 -7.31 -21.35 6.32
CA GLU A 420 -7.00 -19.95 6.00
C GLU A 420 -6.65 -19.15 7.27
N GLU A 421 -7.39 -19.36 8.36
CA GLU A 421 -7.09 -18.75 9.64
C GLU A 421 -5.71 -19.19 10.18
N ALA A 422 -5.37 -20.47 10.07
CA ALA A 422 -4.06 -20.99 10.47
C ALA A 422 -2.93 -20.35 9.63
N LEU A 423 -3.10 -20.19 8.32
CA LEU A 423 -2.16 -19.51 7.42
C LEU A 423 -1.95 -18.05 7.82
N ARG A 424 -3.01 -17.33 8.21
CA ARG A 424 -2.91 -15.94 8.69
C ARG A 424 -2.20 -15.82 10.03
N ARG A 425 -2.21 -16.88 10.84
CA ARG A 425 -1.56 -16.93 12.17
C ARG A 425 -0.19 -17.60 12.14
N ALA A 426 0.27 -18.07 11.00
CA ALA A 426 1.58 -18.69 10.84
C ALA A 426 2.72 -17.73 11.21
N GLU A 427 3.89 -18.23 11.45
CA GLU A 427 5.09 -17.43 11.76
C GLU A 427 5.34 -16.40 10.66
N ARG A 428 5.26 -16.84 9.40
CA ARG A 428 5.19 -15.98 8.23
C ARG A 428 3.78 -16.00 7.65
N PRO A 429 2.89 -15.06 8.01
CA PRO A 429 1.51 -15.06 7.56
C PRO A 429 1.38 -15.14 6.04
N VAL A 430 0.53 -16.04 5.56
CA VAL A 430 0.19 -16.20 4.15
C VAL A 430 -1.25 -15.78 3.94
N ILE A 431 -1.45 -14.75 3.11
CA ILE A 431 -2.78 -14.21 2.80
C ILE A 431 -3.20 -14.73 1.43
N CYS A 432 -4.26 -15.52 1.38
CA CYS A 432 -4.78 -16.14 0.16
C CYS A 432 -6.27 -15.83 -0.06
N ARG A 433 -6.80 -16.23 -1.21
CA ARG A 433 -8.25 -16.18 -1.50
C ARG A 433 -8.88 -17.51 -1.12
N VAL A 434 -10.14 -17.48 -0.69
CA VAL A 434 -10.97 -18.67 -0.58
C VAL A 434 -12.03 -18.65 -1.69
N GLN A 435 -12.05 -19.66 -2.50
CA GLN A 435 -13.01 -19.81 -3.59
C GLN A 435 -13.40 -21.29 -3.75
N GLU A 436 -14.70 -21.58 -3.88
CA GLU A 436 -15.23 -22.94 -4.05
C GLU A 436 -14.70 -23.90 -2.98
N ASP A 437 -14.70 -23.47 -1.72
CA ASP A 437 -14.21 -24.24 -0.56
C ASP A 437 -12.75 -24.73 -0.71
N ARG A 438 -11.90 -23.93 -1.38
CA ARG A 438 -10.46 -24.16 -1.55
C ARG A 438 -9.69 -22.88 -1.24
N ALA A 439 -8.54 -22.98 -0.63
CA ALA A 439 -7.59 -21.89 -0.49
C ALA A 439 -6.78 -21.78 -1.79
N LEU A 440 -6.81 -20.60 -2.42
CA LEU A 440 -6.10 -20.33 -3.67
C LEU A 440 -4.87 -19.47 -3.39
N MET A 441 -3.70 -20.03 -3.68
CA MET A 441 -2.40 -19.33 -3.66
C MET A 441 -2.10 -18.84 -5.07
N ASP A 442 -2.50 -17.61 -5.39
CA ASP A 442 -2.24 -16.99 -6.69
C ASP A 442 -0.76 -16.58 -6.79
N MET A 443 -0.04 -17.19 -7.74
CA MET A 443 1.41 -17.06 -7.82
C MET A 443 1.88 -15.74 -8.44
N ARG A 444 1.00 -14.92 -9.02
CA ARG A 444 1.38 -13.62 -9.58
C ARG A 444 1.99 -12.69 -8.55
N THR A 445 1.44 -12.67 -7.34
CA THR A 445 1.85 -11.75 -6.27
C THR A 445 2.89 -12.32 -5.31
N VAL A 446 3.14 -13.63 -5.37
CA VAL A 446 4.18 -14.30 -4.58
C VAL A 446 5.57 -13.87 -5.07
N GLN A 447 6.39 -13.33 -4.17
CA GLN A 447 7.71 -12.82 -4.51
C GLN A 447 8.77 -13.94 -4.58
N PRO A 448 9.92 -13.71 -5.25
CA PRO A 448 11.03 -14.67 -5.27
C PRO A 448 11.46 -15.06 -3.85
N GLY A 449 11.57 -16.38 -3.58
CA GLY A 449 11.89 -16.96 -2.28
C GLY A 449 10.70 -17.18 -1.35
N GLU A 450 9.49 -16.73 -1.71
CA GLU A 450 8.29 -16.94 -0.89
C GLU A 450 7.56 -18.27 -1.20
N THR A 451 7.87 -18.91 -2.32
CA THR A 451 7.31 -20.23 -2.67
C THR A 451 7.68 -21.28 -1.62
N GLU A 452 8.93 -21.28 -1.20
CA GLU A 452 9.48 -22.19 -0.18
C GLU A 452 8.87 -21.91 1.20
N LEU A 453 8.66 -20.63 1.53
CA LEU A 453 7.98 -20.21 2.76
C LEU A 453 6.53 -20.71 2.79
N ILE A 454 5.76 -20.51 1.71
CA ILE A 454 4.39 -21.03 1.61
C ILE A 454 4.38 -22.53 1.81
N ALA A 455 5.30 -23.27 1.17
CA ALA A 455 5.35 -24.72 1.28
C ALA A 455 5.64 -25.18 2.72
N ALA A 456 6.54 -24.51 3.43
CA ALA A 456 6.86 -24.81 4.82
C ALA A 456 5.67 -24.56 5.75
N GLU A 457 5.00 -23.40 5.63
CA GLU A 457 3.84 -23.07 6.47
C GLU A 457 2.66 -24.02 6.22
N VAL A 458 2.36 -24.33 4.95
CA VAL A 458 1.32 -25.30 4.59
C VAL A 458 1.61 -26.69 5.14
N ALA A 459 2.86 -27.17 5.02
CA ALA A 459 3.27 -28.47 5.55
C ALA A 459 3.22 -28.52 7.09
N GLY A 460 3.58 -27.43 7.76
CA GLY A 460 3.50 -27.31 9.22
C GLY A 460 2.05 -27.37 9.73
N ILE A 461 1.11 -26.76 9.00
CA ILE A 461 -0.31 -26.73 9.39
C ILE A 461 -1.02 -28.05 9.09
N LEU A 462 -0.80 -28.64 7.92
CA LEU A 462 -1.54 -29.81 7.44
C LEU A 462 -0.89 -31.16 7.78
N GLY A 463 0.40 -31.14 8.13
CA GLY A 463 1.20 -32.33 8.29
C GLY A 463 1.58 -32.99 6.96
N VAL A 464 2.56 -33.87 7.00
CA VAL A 464 3.00 -34.71 5.87
C VAL A 464 2.35 -36.07 6.01
N LYS A 465 1.83 -36.65 4.89
CA LYS A 465 1.23 -37.99 4.84
C LYS A 465 2.23 -39.09 5.11
#